data_3e2eb862333e240092c4254f66fe595a
#
_entry.id   3e2eb862333e240092c4254f66fe595a
#
_cell.length_a   1.000
_cell.length_b   1.000
_cell.length_c   1.000
_cell.angle_alpha   90.00
_cell.angle_beta   90.00
_cell.angle_gamma   90.00
#
_symmetry.space_group_name_H-M   'P 1'
#
loop_
_entity.id
_entity.type
_entity.pdbx_description
1 polymer ?
#
loop_
_entity_poly.entity_id
_entity_poly.type
_entity_poly.pdbx_seq_one_letter_code
_entity_poly.pdbx_strand_id
1 'polypeptide(L)'
;MKIVFVNGSPKGNNCISQKIIDRLIPYCKGHQYGILSVNEDMDRNMALQIMNMADGIVIVSPVYAGGIPSVLLGFLSDLEMHMSEKKARVSAIVHGDLFDSDDCLNALSIVEAWTSHTGLAFCNGLGIGGSDQFMVSDAGFDNRHLKEGMADIMRSIIQGVSLASRCVSPGNRMLYRRNMETLHHAKMEENGVEPDTWNVRIARLFRSSSAVKKDTENENVSESDEQKS
;
A
#
# COMPACT_ATOMS: atom_id res chain seq x y z
N MET A 1 -3.15 5.20 26.36
CA MET A 1 -4.14 4.81 25.35
C MET A 1 -3.82 3.45 24.80
N LYS A 2 -4.81 2.75 24.23
CA LYS A 2 -4.68 1.45 23.58
C LYS A 2 -4.70 1.66 22.06
N ILE A 3 -3.64 1.28 21.37
CA ILE A 3 -3.47 1.42 19.92
C ILE A 3 -3.57 0.04 19.29
N VAL A 4 -4.41 -0.12 18.27
CA VAL A 4 -4.52 -1.36 17.51
C VAL A 4 -3.99 -1.13 16.10
N PHE A 5 -2.95 -1.87 15.74
CA PHE A 5 -2.49 -1.98 14.36
C PHE A 5 -3.26 -3.08 13.66
N VAL A 6 -3.96 -2.74 12.58
CA VAL A 6 -4.68 -3.70 11.76
C VAL A 6 -3.83 -4.03 10.54
N ASN A 7 -3.29 -5.25 10.52
CA ASN A 7 -2.62 -5.78 9.33
C ASN A 7 -3.68 -6.31 8.36
N GLY A 8 -4.00 -5.50 7.34
CA GLY A 8 -5.00 -5.81 6.32
C GLY A 8 -4.48 -6.68 5.17
N SER A 9 -3.26 -7.23 5.27
CA SER A 9 -2.72 -8.11 4.25
C SER A 9 -3.25 -9.54 4.39
N PRO A 10 -3.82 -10.15 3.34
CA PRO A 10 -4.25 -11.54 3.37
C PRO A 10 -3.08 -12.53 3.56
N LYS A 11 -1.83 -12.09 3.36
CA LYS A 11 -0.62 -12.90 3.54
C LYS A 11 -0.22 -13.10 5.02
N GLY A 12 -0.95 -12.50 5.97
CA GLY A 12 -0.65 -12.59 7.41
C GLY A 12 0.63 -11.86 7.81
N ASN A 13 1.46 -12.50 8.66
CA ASN A 13 2.60 -11.82 9.29
C ASN A 13 3.86 -11.70 8.42
N ASN A 14 4.01 -12.54 7.39
CA ASN A 14 5.18 -12.46 6.49
C ASN A 14 4.87 -11.58 5.27
N CYS A 15 4.65 -10.30 5.49
CA CYS A 15 4.25 -9.36 4.45
C CYS A 15 4.81 -7.95 4.71
N ILE A 16 4.70 -7.10 3.69
CA ILE A 16 5.15 -5.70 3.75
C ILE A 16 4.37 -4.92 4.81
N SER A 17 3.05 -5.14 4.92
CA SER A 17 2.23 -4.48 5.95
C SER A 17 2.77 -4.74 7.36
N GLN A 18 3.21 -5.98 7.66
CA GLN A 18 3.83 -6.29 8.95
C GLN A 18 5.15 -5.55 9.15
N LYS A 19 6.01 -5.51 8.13
CA LYS A 19 7.27 -4.74 8.20
C LYS A 19 7.03 -3.26 8.46
N ILE A 20 5.98 -2.68 7.88
CA ILE A 20 5.59 -1.28 8.15
C ILE A 20 5.11 -1.13 9.60
N ILE A 21 4.27 -2.04 10.09
CA ILE A 21 3.81 -2.04 11.49
C ILE A 21 5.01 -2.10 12.45
N ASP A 22 5.96 -2.99 12.20
CA ASP A 22 7.16 -3.15 13.04
C ASP A 22 7.97 -1.84 13.14
N ARG A 23 7.96 -1.01 12.08
CA ARG A 23 8.60 0.32 12.07
C ARG A 23 7.78 1.39 12.79
N LEU A 24 6.49 1.17 13.03
CA LEU A 24 5.61 2.08 13.79
C LEU A 24 5.66 1.80 15.31
N ILE A 25 5.91 0.57 15.72
CA ILE A 25 5.96 0.17 17.15
C ILE A 25 6.86 1.08 18.00
N PRO A 26 8.09 1.48 17.57
CA PRO A 26 8.93 2.37 18.35
C PRO A 26 8.29 3.71 18.74
N TYR A 27 7.27 4.17 17.99
CA TYR A 27 6.53 5.40 18.30
C TYR A 27 5.48 5.21 19.41
N CYS A 28 5.16 3.97 19.80
CA CYS A 28 4.17 3.65 20.84
C CYS A 28 4.70 3.76 22.26
N LYS A 29 5.88 4.37 22.49
CA LYS A 29 6.46 4.49 23.84
C LYS A 29 5.46 5.15 24.80
N GLY A 30 5.20 4.47 25.95
CA GLY A 30 4.25 4.92 26.96
C GLY A 30 2.77 4.59 26.65
N HIS A 31 2.48 3.84 25.58
CA HIS A 31 1.16 3.40 25.20
C HIS A 31 1.09 1.87 25.08
N GLN A 32 -0.10 1.30 25.31
CA GLN A 32 -0.34 -0.10 25.02
C GLN A 32 -0.65 -0.26 23.53
N TYR A 33 -0.13 -1.31 22.92
CA TYR A 33 -0.47 -1.63 21.53
C TYR A 33 -0.74 -3.12 21.35
N GLY A 34 -1.50 -3.44 20.32
CA GLY A 34 -1.74 -4.78 19.83
C GLY A 34 -1.73 -4.81 18.30
N ILE A 35 -1.49 -5.98 17.73
CA ILE A 35 -1.53 -6.22 16.28
C ILE A 35 -2.66 -7.19 16.02
N LEU A 36 -3.53 -6.84 15.08
CA LEU A 36 -4.63 -7.66 14.58
C LEU A 36 -4.39 -7.97 13.10
N SER A 37 -4.14 -9.22 12.76
CA SER A 37 -4.03 -9.66 11.36
C SER A 37 -5.40 -10.07 10.84
N VAL A 38 -5.83 -9.42 9.75
CA VAL A 38 -7.11 -9.68 9.10
C VAL A 38 -6.90 -10.68 7.97
N ASN A 39 -7.19 -11.94 8.25
CA ASN A 39 -7.12 -13.06 7.31
C ASN A 39 -8.35 -13.95 7.45
N GLU A 40 -8.46 -14.98 6.62
CA GLU A 40 -9.62 -15.90 6.62
C GLU A 40 -9.76 -16.69 7.92
N ASP A 41 -8.68 -16.96 8.64
CA ASP A 41 -8.63 -17.73 9.88
C ASP A 41 -8.88 -16.88 11.13
N MET A 42 -9.12 -15.57 10.98
CA MET A 42 -9.30 -14.65 12.10
C MET A 42 -10.59 -14.94 12.87
N ASP A 43 -10.49 -15.05 14.21
CA ASP A 43 -11.67 -15.04 15.09
C ASP A 43 -12.31 -13.64 15.09
N ARG A 44 -13.40 -13.50 14.34
CA ARG A 44 -14.11 -12.23 14.17
C ARG A 44 -14.65 -11.66 15.46
N ASN A 45 -15.16 -12.50 16.36
CA ASN A 45 -15.71 -12.03 17.62
C ASN A 45 -14.62 -11.45 18.52
N MET A 46 -13.48 -12.14 18.60
CA MET A 46 -12.30 -11.63 19.33
C MET A 46 -11.77 -10.34 18.69
N ALA A 47 -11.71 -10.27 17.37
CA ALA A 47 -11.29 -9.08 16.64
C ALA A 47 -12.20 -7.88 16.92
N LEU A 48 -13.52 -8.06 16.91
CA LEU A 48 -14.50 -7.02 17.25
C LEU A 48 -14.31 -6.52 18.69
N GLN A 49 -14.06 -7.42 19.65
CA GLN A 49 -13.78 -7.03 21.05
C GLN A 49 -12.50 -6.20 21.16
N ILE A 50 -11.43 -6.60 20.48
CA ILE A 50 -10.15 -5.86 20.45
C ILE A 50 -10.36 -4.46 19.86
N MET A 51 -11.06 -4.35 18.75
CA MET A 51 -11.36 -3.08 18.09
C MET A 51 -12.21 -2.16 18.96
N ASN A 52 -13.19 -2.73 19.68
CA ASN A 52 -14.02 -1.98 20.64
C ASN A 52 -13.23 -1.45 21.85
N MET A 53 -12.09 -2.02 22.18
CA MET A 53 -11.22 -1.52 23.27
C MET A 53 -10.17 -0.50 22.79
N ALA A 54 -9.99 -0.31 21.48
CA ALA A 54 -8.97 0.56 20.94
C ALA A 54 -9.31 2.05 21.12
N ASP A 55 -8.37 2.90 21.50
CA ASP A 55 -8.49 4.36 21.49
C ASP A 55 -7.97 4.93 20.18
N GLY A 56 -7.04 4.23 19.53
CA GLY A 56 -6.46 4.53 18.23
C GLY A 56 -6.32 3.28 17.37
N ILE A 57 -6.63 3.41 16.10
CA ILE A 57 -6.59 2.35 15.11
C ILE A 57 -5.69 2.79 13.96
N VAL A 58 -4.70 1.99 13.63
CA VAL A 58 -3.84 2.20 12.45
C VAL A 58 -4.02 1.04 11.51
N ILE A 59 -4.68 1.28 10.39
CA ILE A 59 -4.90 0.26 9.35
C ILE A 59 -3.69 0.30 8.40
N VAL A 60 -3.02 -0.85 8.22
CA VAL A 60 -1.91 -1.01 7.27
C VAL A 60 -2.28 -2.08 6.25
N SER A 61 -2.39 -1.71 4.98
CA SER A 61 -2.94 -2.59 3.94
C SER A 61 -2.20 -2.47 2.62
N PRO A 62 -2.01 -3.58 1.88
CA PRO A 62 -1.63 -3.49 0.48
C PRO A 62 -2.77 -2.93 -0.37
N VAL A 63 -2.40 -2.34 -1.53
CA VAL A 63 -3.34 -1.94 -2.57
C VAL A 63 -3.45 -3.08 -3.58
N TYR A 64 -4.67 -3.55 -3.84
CA TYR A 64 -4.98 -4.56 -4.86
C TYR A 64 -6.01 -3.98 -5.82
N ALA A 65 -5.67 -3.94 -7.11
CA ALA A 65 -6.52 -3.37 -8.15
C ALA A 65 -7.06 -1.95 -7.83
N GLY A 66 -6.20 -1.10 -7.23
CA GLY A 66 -6.55 0.26 -6.84
C GLY A 66 -7.41 0.37 -5.57
N GLY A 67 -7.68 -0.72 -4.85
CA GLY A 67 -8.47 -0.75 -3.62
C GLY A 67 -7.79 -1.52 -2.50
N ILE A 68 -8.51 -1.71 -1.40
CA ILE A 68 -8.07 -2.56 -0.27
C ILE A 68 -8.48 -4.02 -0.51
N PRO A 69 -7.80 -5.02 0.10
CA PRO A 69 -8.15 -6.43 -0.03
C PRO A 69 -9.58 -6.71 0.43
N SER A 70 -10.26 -7.64 -0.26
CA SER A 70 -11.65 -8.01 0.04
C SER A 70 -11.85 -8.51 1.47
N VAL A 71 -10.88 -9.23 2.02
CA VAL A 71 -10.92 -9.71 3.41
C VAL A 71 -10.93 -8.54 4.39
N LEU A 72 -10.10 -7.51 4.14
CA LEU A 72 -10.11 -6.29 4.96
C LEU A 72 -11.44 -5.53 4.78
N LEU A 73 -11.91 -5.37 3.55
CA LEU A 73 -13.19 -4.70 3.27
C LEU A 73 -14.35 -5.37 4.00
N GLY A 74 -14.42 -6.71 3.95
CA GLY A 74 -15.42 -7.47 4.69
C GLY A 74 -15.32 -7.27 6.21
N PHE A 75 -14.12 -7.23 6.76
CA PHE A 75 -13.91 -6.94 8.18
C PHE A 75 -14.33 -5.51 8.56
N LEU A 76 -14.02 -4.52 7.74
CA LEU A 76 -14.47 -3.14 7.96
C LEU A 76 -16.00 -3.02 7.91
N SER A 77 -16.66 -3.76 7.04
CA SER A 77 -18.13 -3.83 6.97
C SER A 77 -18.73 -4.47 8.22
N ASP A 78 -18.12 -5.53 8.77
CA ASP A 78 -18.54 -6.11 10.03
C ASP A 78 -18.40 -5.13 11.20
N LEU A 79 -17.30 -4.36 11.22
CA LEU A 79 -17.08 -3.33 12.23
C LEU A 79 -18.14 -2.22 12.16
N GLU A 80 -18.53 -1.81 10.96
CA GLU A 80 -19.59 -0.80 10.77
C GLU A 80 -20.90 -1.19 11.43
N MET A 81 -21.25 -2.49 11.39
CA MET A 81 -22.48 -3.00 12.03
C MET A 81 -22.37 -3.14 13.56
N HIS A 82 -21.15 -3.26 14.10
CA HIS A 82 -20.94 -3.65 15.51
C HIS A 82 -20.21 -2.60 16.36
N MET A 83 -19.63 -1.57 15.76
CA MET A 83 -18.97 -0.48 16.48
C MET A 83 -19.94 0.69 16.67
N SER A 84 -20.93 0.52 17.52
CA SER A 84 -21.80 1.64 17.88
C SER A 84 -21.17 2.52 18.96
N GLU A 85 -21.24 3.85 18.75
CA GLU A 85 -20.97 4.90 19.74
C GLU A 85 -19.50 5.14 20.15
N LYS A 86 -18.51 4.50 19.54
CA LYS A 86 -17.11 4.68 19.92
C LYS A 86 -16.44 5.83 19.18
N LYS A 87 -15.65 6.62 19.90
CA LYS A 87 -14.83 7.70 19.35
C LYS A 87 -13.35 7.29 19.27
N ALA A 88 -13.02 6.26 18.49
CA ALA A 88 -11.62 5.94 18.24
C ALA A 88 -11.07 6.80 17.09
N ARG A 89 -9.78 7.10 17.15
CA ARG A 89 -9.04 7.77 16.09
C ARG A 89 -8.55 6.75 15.08
N VAL A 90 -8.69 7.04 13.80
CA VAL A 90 -8.25 6.14 12.73
C VAL A 90 -7.24 6.84 11.84
N SER A 91 -6.15 6.18 11.56
CA SER A 91 -5.23 6.54 10.47
C SER A 91 -4.99 5.33 9.59
N ALA A 92 -4.66 5.55 8.33
CA ALA A 92 -4.41 4.48 7.38
C ALA A 92 -3.03 4.60 6.73
N ILE A 93 -2.36 3.48 6.54
CA ILE A 93 -1.21 3.34 5.66
C ILE A 93 -1.57 2.33 4.59
N VAL A 94 -1.54 2.74 3.34
CA VAL A 94 -1.72 1.82 2.21
C VAL A 94 -0.45 1.80 1.37
N HIS A 95 -0.12 0.64 0.82
CA HIS A 95 1.11 0.48 0.06
C HIS A 95 0.87 -0.29 -1.24
N GLY A 96 1.43 0.21 -2.33
CA GLY A 96 1.32 -0.38 -3.66
C GLY A 96 2.69 -0.76 -4.23
N ASP A 97 2.69 -1.65 -5.22
CA ASP A 97 3.89 -2.16 -5.88
C ASP A 97 4.41 -1.20 -6.94
N LEU A 98 3.53 -0.36 -7.51
CA LEU A 98 3.92 0.61 -8.53
C LEU A 98 4.80 1.70 -7.93
N PHE A 99 5.74 2.21 -8.75
CA PHE A 99 6.65 3.27 -8.33
C PHE A 99 5.89 4.52 -7.89
N ASP A 100 4.86 4.89 -8.62
CA ASP A 100 4.02 6.04 -8.30
C ASP A 100 3.02 5.66 -7.21
N SER A 101 2.83 6.57 -6.26
CA SER A 101 1.98 6.37 -5.10
C SER A 101 0.52 6.80 -5.31
N ASP A 102 0.16 7.27 -6.50
CA ASP A 102 -1.18 7.77 -6.82
C ASP A 102 -2.25 6.67 -6.74
N ASP A 103 -1.89 5.42 -7.04
CA ASP A 103 -2.78 4.27 -6.89
C ASP A 103 -3.24 4.05 -5.43
N CYS A 104 -2.50 4.61 -4.48
CA CYS A 104 -2.86 4.56 -3.06
C CYS A 104 -4.02 5.49 -2.70
N LEU A 105 -4.31 6.52 -3.48
CA LEU A 105 -5.32 7.53 -3.16
C LEU A 105 -6.71 6.93 -3.02
N ASN A 106 -7.10 6.06 -3.96
CA ASN A 106 -8.41 5.42 -3.92
C ASN A 106 -8.56 4.49 -2.70
N ALA A 107 -7.52 3.70 -2.38
CA ALA A 107 -7.53 2.84 -1.21
C ALA A 107 -7.62 3.63 0.11
N LEU A 108 -6.95 4.79 0.21
CA LEU A 108 -7.09 5.71 1.34
C LEU A 108 -8.51 6.26 1.45
N SER A 109 -9.11 6.67 0.32
CA SER A 109 -10.47 7.21 0.29
C SER A 109 -11.51 6.18 0.74
N ILE A 110 -11.31 4.88 0.47
CA ILE A 110 -12.18 3.81 0.96
C ILE A 110 -12.15 3.76 2.49
N VAL A 111 -10.97 3.82 3.12
CA VAL A 111 -10.85 3.81 4.59
C VAL A 111 -11.44 5.09 5.20
N GLU A 112 -11.19 6.25 4.60
CA GLU A 112 -11.75 7.52 5.04
C GLU A 112 -13.28 7.51 4.97
N ALA A 113 -13.87 7.04 3.87
CA ALA A 113 -15.31 6.89 3.71
C ALA A 113 -15.90 5.94 4.77
N TRP A 114 -15.25 4.81 5.03
CA TRP A 114 -15.66 3.88 6.08
C TRP A 114 -15.68 4.55 7.47
N THR A 115 -14.68 5.36 7.81
CA THR A 115 -14.69 6.09 9.11
C THR A 115 -15.85 7.07 9.22
N SER A 116 -16.26 7.68 8.11
CA SER A 116 -17.41 8.59 8.08
C SER A 116 -18.72 7.84 8.35
N HIS A 117 -18.86 6.59 7.90
CA HIS A 117 -20.05 5.78 8.14
C HIS A 117 -20.10 5.24 9.58
N THR A 118 -18.95 4.93 10.18
CA THR A 118 -18.87 4.41 11.54
C THR A 118 -18.87 5.48 12.64
N GLY A 119 -18.80 6.76 12.27
CA GLY A 119 -18.64 7.86 13.21
C GLY A 119 -17.28 7.92 13.91
N LEU A 120 -16.30 7.16 13.43
CA LEU A 120 -14.91 7.22 13.87
C LEU A 120 -14.20 8.46 13.30
N ALA A 121 -13.17 8.94 14.01
CA ALA A 121 -12.43 10.14 13.58
C ALA A 121 -11.26 9.74 12.67
N PHE A 122 -11.37 9.96 11.36
CA PHE A 122 -10.22 9.84 10.47
C PHE A 122 -9.23 10.98 10.72
N CYS A 123 -7.98 10.65 11.00
CA CYS A 123 -6.94 11.62 11.33
C CYS A 123 -6.04 11.96 10.14
N ASN A 124 -5.53 10.95 9.45
CA ASN A 124 -4.74 11.11 8.21
C ASN A 124 -4.48 9.77 7.53
N GLY A 125 -3.94 9.84 6.30
CA GLY A 125 -3.53 8.70 5.50
C GLY A 125 -2.10 8.85 4.95
N LEU A 126 -1.42 7.72 4.78
CA LEU A 126 -0.12 7.63 4.11
C LEU A 126 -0.20 6.58 3.00
N GLY A 127 -0.04 7.01 1.74
CA GLY A 127 0.15 6.15 0.58
C GLY A 127 1.63 5.92 0.31
N ILE A 128 2.05 4.68 0.09
CA ILE A 128 3.44 4.31 -0.18
C ILE A 128 3.51 3.59 -1.52
N GLY A 129 4.17 4.20 -2.49
CA GLY A 129 4.49 3.56 -3.77
C GLY A 129 5.75 2.70 -3.70
N GLY A 130 5.88 1.75 -4.62
CA GLY A 130 7.05 0.90 -4.77
C GLY A 130 7.41 0.09 -3.53
N SER A 131 6.42 -0.37 -2.79
CA SER A 131 6.60 -1.01 -1.49
C SER A 131 7.32 -2.36 -1.54
N ASP A 132 7.32 -3.03 -2.68
CA ASP A 132 8.00 -4.33 -2.87
C ASP A 132 9.51 -4.25 -2.58
N GLN A 133 10.12 -3.06 -2.72
CA GLN A 133 11.51 -2.85 -2.33
C GLN A 133 11.80 -3.19 -0.86
N PHE A 134 10.79 -3.11 0.02
CA PHE A 134 10.94 -3.43 1.45
C PHE A 134 11.12 -4.92 1.69
N MET A 135 10.78 -5.78 0.72
CA MET A 135 11.06 -7.21 0.81
C MET A 135 12.53 -7.52 0.53
N VAL A 136 13.21 -6.68 -0.27
CA VAL A 136 14.60 -6.87 -0.69
C VAL A 136 15.58 -6.19 0.27
N SER A 137 15.23 -4.99 0.74
CA SER A 137 16.14 -4.18 1.53
C SER A 137 15.40 -3.25 2.49
N ASP A 138 15.88 -3.18 3.71
CA ASP A 138 15.43 -2.20 4.70
C ASP A 138 15.81 -0.76 4.34
N ALA A 139 16.75 -0.55 3.41
CA ALA A 139 17.16 0.78 2.95
C ALA A 139 15.99 1.56 2.30
N GLY A 140 14.95 0.88 1.82
CA GLY A 140 13.72 1.53 1.35
C GLY A 140 13.04 2.37 2.44
N PHE A 141 13.16 1.97 3.70
CA PHE A 141 12.64 2.72 4.84
C PHE A 141 13.48 3.96 5.22
N ASP A 142 14.67 4.14 4.64
CA ASP A 142 15.52 5.31 4.91
C ASP A 142 15.07 6.58 4.18
N ASN A 143 14.04 6.51 3.36
CA ASN A 143 13.42 7.67 2.75
C ASN A 143 12.89 8.63 3.83
N ARG A 144 13.38 9.88 3.80
CA ARG A 144 13.01 10.91 4.76
C ARG A 144 11.51 11.20 4.78
N HIS A 145 10.89 11.31 3.61
CA HIS A 145 9.45 11.60 3.50
C HIS A 145 8.59 10.46 4.02
N LEU A 146 9.05 9.21 3.86
CA LEU A 146 8.40 8.04 4.44
C LEU A 146 8.48 8.08 5.98
N LYS A 147 9.66 8.35 6.54
CA LYS A 147 9.86 8.48 8.01
C LYS A 147 8.99 9.60 8.58
N GLU A 148 8.93 10.75 7.93
CA GLU A 148 8.07 11.87 8.30
C GLU A 148 6.57 11.48 8.23
N GLY A 149 6.16 10.79 7.16
CA GLY A 149 4.79 10.29 7.01
C GLY A 149 4.40 9.32 8.12
N MET A 150 5.26 8.36 8.44
CA MET A 150 5.03 7.40 9.54
C MET A 150 4.96 8.10 10.90
N ALA A 151 5.82 9.09 11.15
CA ALA A 151 5.77 9.90 12.37
C ALA A 151 4.47 10.71 12.46
N ASP A 152 3.97 11.25 11.33
CA ASP A 152 2.71 11.98 11.27
C ASP A 152 1.50 11.07 11.56
N ILE A 153 1.48 9.84 11.04
CA ILE A 153 0.46 8.83 11.38
C ILE A 153 0.39 8.63 12.90
N MET A 154 1.51 8.38 13.53
CA MET A 154 1.54 8.13 14.97
C MET A 154 1.23 9.38 15.80
N ARG A 155 1.68 10.55 15.35
CA ARG A 155 1.34 11.83 15.98
C ARG A 155 -0.17 12.08 15.95
N SER A 156 -0.81 11.84 14.82
CA SER A 156 -2.26 11.99 14.67
C SER A 156 -3.04 11.09 15.61
N ILE A 157 -2.64 9.83 15.72
CA ILE A 157 -3.28 8.86 16.63
C ILE A 157 -3.07 9.27 18.10
N ILE A 158 -1.83 9.59 18.50
CA ILE A 158 -1.48 9.83 19.89
C ILE A 158 -2.01 11.19 20.36
N GLN A 159 -1.83 12.24 19.59
CA GLN A 159 -2.18 13.61 19.96
C GLN A 159 -3.59 14.02 19.53
N GLY A 160 -4.23 13.27 18.62
CA GLY A 160 -5.57 13.61 18.10
C GLY A 160 -5.55 14.79 17.15
N VAL A 161 -4.46 14.97 16.41
CA VAL A 161 -4.33 16.04 15.43
C VAL A 161 -4.72 15.51 14.06
N SER A 162 -5.65 16.16 13.38
CA SER A 162 -5.96 15.85 11.99
C SER A 162 -4.90 16.48 11.08
N LEU A 163 -4.23 15.67 10.28
CA LEU A 163 -3.22 16.10 9.31
C LEU A 163 -3.66 15.72 7.90
N ALA A 164 -3.18 16.47 6.91
CA ALA A 164 -3.44 16.10 5.52
C ALA A 164 -2.80 14.74 5.18
N SER A 165 -3.57 13.91 4.50
CA SER A 165 -3.05 12.67 3.92
C SER A 165 -2.00 12.98 2.86
N ARG A 166 -1.00 12.09 2.73
CA ARG A 166 0.07 12.25 1.74
C ARG A 166 0.39 10.93 1.06
N CYS A 167 0.95 11.02 -0.12
CA CYS A 167 1.52 9.89 -0.83
C CYS A 167 3.03 10.07 -1.01
N VAL A 168 3.78 8.98 -0.88
CA VAL A 168 5.24 8.97 -0.96
C VAL A 168 5.69 7.88 -1.92
N SER A 169 6.37 8.29 -2.99
CA SER A 169 7.03 7.37 -3.91
C SER A 169 8.49 7.11 -3.50
N PRO A 170 9.13 6.02 -3.97
CA PRO A 170 10.54 5.78 -3.73
C PRO A 170 11.39 6.99 -4.17
N GLY A 171 12.30 7.45 -3.32
CA GLY A 171 13.09 8.64 -3.60
C GLY A 171 14.11 8.48 -4.72
N ASN A 172 14.50 7.24 -5.06
CA ASN A 172 15.49 6.93 -6.10
C ASN A 172 14.98 5.85 -7.05
N ARG A 173 14.61 6.28 -8.28
CA ARG A 173 14.09 5.39 -9.32
C ARG A 173 15.08 4.31 -9.75
N MET A 174 16.39 4.62 -9.79
CA MET A 174 17.42 3.64 -10.17
C MET A 174 17.59 2.58 -9.08
N LEU A 175 17.59 2.97 -7.81
CA LEU A 175 17.68 2.04 -6.68
C LEU A 175 16.42 1.15 -6.63
N TYR A 176 15.25 1.74 -6.80
CA TYR A 176 13.98 1.01 -6.90
C TYR A 176 14.05 -0.03 -8.02
N ARG A 177 14.42 0.36 -9.22
CA ARG A 177 14.53 -0.54 -10.38
C ARG A 177 15.49 -1.70 -10.10
N ARG A 178 16.67 -1.43 -9.54
CA ARG A 178 17.64 -2.46 -9.17
C ARG A 178 17.09 -3.43 -8.13
N ASN A 179 16.38 -2.93 -7.11
CA ASN A 179 15.76 -3.77 -6.09
C ASN A 179 14.66 -4.65 -6.69
N MET A 180 13.88 -4.11 -7.64
CA MET A 180 12.83 -4.87 -8.32
C MET A 180 13.43 -5.96 -9.24
N GLU A 181 14.53 -5.68 -9.94
CA GLU A 181 15.27 -6.67 -10.71
C GLU A 181 15.76 -7.82 -9.80
N THR A 182 16.34 -7.49 -8.64
CA THR A 182 16.80 -8.50 -7.66
C THR A 182 15.62 -9.36 -7.14
N LEU A 183 14.50 -8.74 -6.77
CA LEU A 183 13.32 -9.45 -6.31
C LEU A 183 12.75 -10.38 -7.39
N HIS A 184 12.77 -9.90 -8.63
CA HIS A 184 12.30 -10.66 -9.77
C HIS A 184 13.15 -11.91 -10.02
N HIS A 185 14.48 -11.75 -10.01
CA HIS A 185 15.40 -12.88 -10.13
C HIS A 185 15.18 -13.93 -9.04
N ALA A 186 15.06 -13.49 -7.77
CA ALA A 186 14.80 -14.39 -6.64
C ALA A 186 13.47 -15.17 -6.80
N LYS A 187 12.39 -14.51 -7.23
CA LYS A 187 11.10 -15.16 -7.49
C LYS A 187 11.17 -16.15 -8.67
N MET A 188 12.01 -15.90 -9.66
CA MET A 188 12.22 -16.80 -10.79
C MET A 188 12.98 -18.06 -10.36
N GLU A 189 14.05 -17.91 -9.59
CA GLU A 189 14.81 -19.02 -9.02
C GLU A 189 13.92 -19.92 -8.15
N GLU A 190 13.07 -19.32 -7.30
CA GLU A 190 12.12 -20.04 -6.46
C GLU A 190 11.12 -20.87 -7.29
N ASN A 191 10.71 -20.37 -8.46
CA ASN A 191 9.79 -21.06 -9.38
C ASN A 191 10.50 -21.94 -10.42
N GLY A 192 11.82 -22.11 -10.33
CA GLY A 192 12.59 -22.95 -11.26
C GLY A 192 12.67 -22.42 -12.70
N VAL A 193 12.51 -21.10 -12.88
CA VAL A 193 12.58 -20.44 -14.20
C VAL A 193 13.94 -19.77 -14.36
N GLU A 194 14.67 -20.10 -15.43
CA GLU A 194 15.95 -19.45 -15.73
C GLU A 194 15.77 -17.95 -16.04
N PRO A 195 16.55 -17.06 -15.39
CA PRO A 195 16.41 -15.59 -15.53
C PRO A 195 16.49 -15.07 -16.95
N ASP A 196 17.29 -15.67 -17.81
CA ASP A 196 17.54 -15.22 -19.19
C ASP A 196 16.32 -15.33 -20.12
N THR A 197 15.42 -16.29 -19.89
CA THR A 197 14.23 -16.48 -20.73
C THR A 197 13.20 -15.38 -20.57
N TRP A 198 13.17 -14.73 -19.42
CA TRP A 198 12.22 -13.64 -19.13
C TRP A 198 12.66 -12.29 -19.73
N ASN A 199 13.92 -11.94 -19.61
CA ASN A 199 14.45 -10.69 -20.19
C ASN A 199 14.27 -10.66 -21.71
N VAL A 200 14.41 -11.81 -22.40
CA VAL A 200 14.16 -11.95 -23.83
C VAL A 200 12.68 -11.78 -24.17
N ARG A 201 11.76 -12.30 -23.35
CA ARG A 201 10.30 -12.15 -23.56
C ARG A 201 9.83 -10.71 -23.37
N ILE A 202 10.26 -10.04 -22.29
CA ILE A 202 9.92 -8.63 -22.04
C ILE A 202 10.53 -7.72 -23.11
N ALA A 203 11.80 -7.93 -23.48
CA ALA A 203 12.43 -7.15 -24.54
C ALA A 203 11.70 -7.30 -25.88
N ARG A 204 11.10 -8.46 -26.17
CA ARG A 204 10.26 -8.67 -27.37
C ARG A 204 8.92 -7.93 -27.28
N LEU A 205 8.26 -7.93 -26.11
CA LEU A 205 7.00 -7.21 -25.91
C LEU A 205 7.16 -5.71 -26.07
N PHE A 206 8.23 -5.13 -25.52
CA PHE A 206 8.50 -3.69 -25.68
C PHE A 206 9.02 -3.31 -27.09
N ARG A 207 9.69 -4.21 -27.82
CA ARG A 207 10.08 -3.97 -29.22
C ARG A 207 8.87 -4.00 -30.16
N SER A 208 7.89 -4.86 -29.94
CA SER A 208 6.67 -4.91 -30.75
C SER A 208 5.84 -3.64 -30.59
N SER A 209 5.76 -3.07 -29.39
CA SER A 209 5.02 -1.82 -29.11
C SER A 209 5.68 -0.58 -29.73
N SER A 210 7.00 -0.54 -29.88
CA SER A 210 7.70 0.56 -30.54
C SER A 210 7.74 0.42 -32.08
N ALA A 211 7.58 -0.78 -32.61
CA ALA A 211 7.45 -1.01 -34.05
C ALA A 211 6.08 -0.55 -34.57
N VAL A 212 5.01 -0.84 -33.83
CA VAL A 212 3.64 -0.39 -34.19
C VAL A 212 3.53 1.14 -34.25
N LYS A 213 4.24 1.87 -33.39
CA LYS A 213 4.24 3.34 -33.46
C LYS A 213 4.99 3.91 -34.68
N LYS A 214 6.01 3.22 -35.19
CA LYS A 214 6.73 3.65 -36.40
C LYS A 214 5.96 3.43 -37.68
N ASP A 215 5.16 2.37 -37.73
CA ASP A 215 4.36 2.07 -38.93
C ASP A 215 3.18 3.05 -39.03
N THR A 216 2.57 3.48 -37.93
CA THR A 216 1.51 4.52 -37.93
C THR A 216 2.02 5.93 -38.23
N GLU A 217 3.29 6.26 -37.95
CA GLU A 217 3.87 7.54 -38.34
C GLU A 217 4.26 7.57 -39.83
N ASN A 218 4.64 6.44 -40.40
CA ASN A 218 4.97 6.35 -41.83
C ASN A 218 3.73 6.32 -42.76
N GLU A 219 2.62 5.75 -42.33
CA GLU A 219 1.36 5.79 -43.10
C GLU A 219 0.77 7.20 -43.16
N ASN A 220 0.89 8.01 -42.10
CA ASN A 220 0.39 9.40 -42.09
C ASN A 220 1.26 10.37 -42.91
N VAL A 221 2.51 10.02 -43.27
CA VAL A 221 3.37 10.83 -44.11
C VAL A 221 3.13 10.53 -45.59
N SER A 222 2.73 9.31 -45.97
CA SER A 222 2.43 8.94 -47.37
C SER A 222 1.09 9.48 -47.87
N GLU A 223 0.09 9.66 -47.02
CA GLU A 223 -1.21 10.25 -47.40
C GLU A 223 -1.19 11.78 -47.58
N SER A 224 -0.18 12.47 -47.03
CA SER A 224 -0.07 13.94 -47.17
C SER A 224 0.58 14.39 -48.47
N ASP A 225 1.29 13.52 -49.21
CA ASP A 225 1.96 13.85 -50.44
C ASP A 225 1.14 13.54 -51.72
N GLU A 226 0.06 12.71 -51.61
CA GLU A 226 -0.84 12.44 -52.76
C GLU A 226 -1.93 13.50 -52.97
N GLN A 227 -2.12 14.44 -52.04
CA GLN A 227 -3.12 15.53 -52.21
C GLN A 227 -2.56 16.85 -52.77
N LYS A 228 -1.34 16.85 -53.27
CA LYS A 228 -0.67 18.07 -53.87
C LYS A 228 -0.15 17.85 -55.27
N SER A 229 -0.75 17.00 -56.07
CA SER A 229 -0.50 16.92 -57.50
C SER A 229 -1.77 17.17 -58.28
#